data_c878397aeb80d7e6b138f6bf5a3e4d98
#
_entry.id   c878397aeb80d7e6b138f6bf5a3e4d98
#
_cell.length_a   1.000
_cell.length_b   1.000
_cell.length_c   1.000
_cell.angle_alpha   90.00
_cell.angle_beta   90.00
_cell.angle_gamma   90.00
#
_symmetry.space_group_name_H-M   'P 1'
#
loop_
_entity.id
_entity.type
_entity.pdbx_description
1 polymer ?
#
loop_
_entity_poly.entity_id
_entity_poly.type
_entity_poly.pdbx_seq_one_letter_code
_entity_poly.pdbx_strand_id
1 'polypeptide(L)'
;IRKEILKCLDDFSSDDDRLISELNRITENNGDEAYQVLFSVITHLDLSPDQAVDYWKQIVTHRNNMSEALGRGVNLRTAICDYFCTINKSMTNPIIIEIRVLEDALYSLRFDSLTGLYSRRTFDEVFVREVERANRYGKELSVLFFDLDDFKQVNDTFGHLAGDDALEHVARIVMSEIRTIDIASRYGGEEIVVVLPETGKAAAFVVGERIREKVEEMKLTYNDKIINLTISGGIATLPLDATDTKALIANADIAVYKAKEEGKNNIVIYSENRRRFIRVDFITDIHVRELDSQEEIDVLGIKSTDLSTGGILFKSSHSIDMGSQVQLQIPTGMVGEPL
;
A
#
# COMPACT_ATOMS: atom_id res chain seq x y z
N ILE A 1 -18.98 -4.62 20.06
CA ILE A 1 -19.19 -3.52 21.01
C ILE A 1 -19.26 -2.18 20.25
N ARG A 2 -18.19 -1.68 19.57
CA ARG A 2 -18.19 -0.37 18.88
C ARG A 2 -19.35 -0.22 17.89
N LYS A 3 -19.58 -1.23 17.03
CA LYS A 3 -20.69 -1.22 16.07
C LYS A 3 -22.07 -1.22 16.74
N GLU A 4 -22.20 -1.88 17.88
CA GLU A 4 -23.45 -1.92 18.63
C GLU A 4 -23.74 -0.56 19.28
N ILE A 5 -22.71 0.09 19.84
CA ILE A 5 -22.83 1.43 20.42
C ILE A 5 -23.23 2.44 19.33
N LEU A 6 -22.55 2.45 18.17
CA LEU A 6 -22.87 3.34 17.07
C LEU A 6 -24.31 3.13 16.57
N LYS A 7 -24.75 1.88 16.42
CA LYS A 7 -26.12 1.56 16.05
C LYS A 7 -27.13 2.05 17.11
N CYS A 8 -26.81 1.88 18.39
CA CYS A 8 -27.64 2.35 19.48
C CYS A 8 -27.78 3.89 19.48
N LEU A 9 -26.67 4.62 19.22
CA LEU A 9 -26.69 6.07 19.10
C LEU A 9 -27.52 6.59 17.92
N ASP A 10 -27.59 5.82 16.83
CA ASP A 10 -28.43 6.12 15.65
C ASP A 10 -29.90 5.80 15.94
N ASP A 11 -30.20 4.58 16.37
CA ASP A 11 -31.56 4.05 16.55
C ASP A 11 -32.37 4.84 17.61
N PHE A 12 -31.70 5.35 18.64
CA PHE A 12 -32.33 6.06 19.76
C PHE A 12 -31.90 7.54 19.86
N SER A 13 -31.53 8.16 18.76
CA SER A 13 -31.06 9.56 18.71
C SER A 13 -32.04 10.59 19.24
N SER A 14 -33.34 10.31 19.26
CA SER A 14 -34.42 11.17 19.73
C SER A 14 -35.01 10.78 21.09
N ASP A 15 -34.59 9.66 21.68
CA ASP A 15 -35.09 9.13 22.97
C ASP A 15 -33.92 8.82 23.90
N ASP A 16 -33.48 9.84 24.66
CA ASP A 16 -32.32 9.70 25.55
C ASP A 16 -32.51 8.70 26.70
N ASP A 17 -33.70 8.51 27.21
CA ASP A 17 -33.93 7.57 28.30
C ASP A 17 -33.78 6.13 27.82
N ARG A 18 -34.29 5.87 26.63
CA ARG A 18 -34.12 4.59 25.95
C ARG A 18 -32.68 4.35 25.52
N LEU A 19 -32.01 5.42 25.00
CA LEU A 19 -30.60 5.40 24.67
C LEU A 19 -29.73 4.99 25.87
N ILE A 20 -29.90 5.65 27.02
CA ILE A 20 -29.15 5.34 28.23
C ILE A 20 -29.41 3.91 28.69
N SER A 21 -30.68 3.45 28.65
CA SER A 21 -31.04 2.09 29.02
C SER A 21 -30.32 1.03 28.15
N GLU A 22 -30.29 1.25 26.83
CA GLU A 22 -29.63 0.34 25.91
C GLU A 22 -28.12 0.40 26.01
N LEU A 23 -27.53 1.59 26.21
CA LEU A 23 -26.10 1.73 26.46
C LEU A 23 -25.66 1.03 27.75
N ASN A 24 -26.46 1.15 28.84
CA ASN A 24 -26.21 0.40 30.07
C ASN A 24 -26.26 -1.11 29.83
N ARG A 25 -27.27 -1.60 29.06
CA ARG A 25 -27.37 -3.02 28.72
C ARG A 25 -26.15 -3.52 27.94
N ILE A 26 -25.65 -2.72 26.97
CA ILE A 26 -24.46 -3.07 26.19
C ILE A 26 -23.23 -3.12 27.10
N THR A 27 -23.03 -2.12 27.96
CA THR A 27 -21.86 -2.05 28.85
C THR A 27 -21.88 -3.14 29.93
N GLU A 28 -23.01 -3.40 30.55
CA GLU A 28 -23.17 -4.46 31.57
C GLU A 28 -22.90 -5.86 30.96
N ASN A 29 -23.35 -6.13 29.74
CA ASN A 29 -23.13 -7.42 29.07
C ASN A 29 -21.69 -7.65 28.63
N ASN A 30 -20.90 -6.60 28.42
CA ASN A 30 -19.54 -6.67 27.87
C ASN A 30 -18.43 -6.27 28.87
N GLY A 31 -18.80 -5.92 30.13
CA GLY A 31 -17.84 -5.56 31.17
C GLY A 31 -17.26 -4.14 31.07
N ASP A 32 -16.33 -3.83 31.97
CA ASP A 32 -15.83 -2.46 32.15
C ASP A 32 -15.10 -1.88 30.91
N GLU A 33 -14.50 -2.72 30.10
CA GLU A 33 -13.87 -2.30 28.84
C GLU A 33 -14.88 -1.69 27.84
N ALA A 34 -16.16 -2.07 27.96
CA ALA A 34 -17.20 -1.51 27.09
C ALA A 34 -17.46 -0.03 27.39
N TYR A 35 -17.24 0.43 28.63
CA TYR A 35 -17.33 1.86 28.98
C TYR A 35 -16.19 2.67 28.33
N GLN A 36 -14.99 2.11 28.22
CA GLN A 36 -13.90 2.76 27.48
C GLN A 36 -14.28 2.96 26.00
N VAL A 37 -14.83 1.90 25.38
CA VAL A 37 -15.28 1.96 23.99
C VAL A 37 -16.39 2.99 23.83
N LEU A 38 -17.33 3.07 24.77
CA LEU A 38 -18.40 4.06 24.81
C LEU A 38 -17.85 5.49 24.80
N PHE A 39 -16.94 5.81 25.72
CA PHE A 39 -16.32 7.13 25.79
C PHE A 39 -15.45 7.44 24.59
N SER A 40 -14.69 6.47 24.10
CA SER A 40 -13.92 6.62 22.85
C SER A 40 -14.82 6.99 21.66
N VAL A 41 -16.03 6.43 21.60
CA VAL A 41 -17.01 6.75 20.52
C VAL A 41 -17.65 8.12 20.70
N ILE A 42 -18.07 8.47 21.92
CA ILE A 42 -18.88 9.68 22.16
C ILE A 42 -18.01 10.92 22.36
N THR A 43 -16.84 10.77 22.99
CA THR A 43 -16.02 11.91 23.42
C THR A 43 -14.60 11.92 22.88
N HIS A 44 -14.16 10.82 22.26
CA HIS A 44 -12.76 10.56 21.88
C HIS A 44 -11.74 10.64 23.03
N LEU A 45 -12.22 10.54 24.28
CA LEU A 45 -11.33 10.46 25.44
C LEU A 45 -10.79 9.03 25.59
N ASP A 46 -9.49 8.94 25.83
CA ASP A 46 -8.81 7.70 26.19
C ASP A 46 -8.79 7.61 27.73
N LEU A 47 -9.69 6.80 28.28
CA LEU A 47 -9.90 6.63 29.70
C LEU A 47 -9.50 5.21 30.12
N SER A 48 -9.07 5.03 31.37
CA SER A 48 -8.97 3.68 31.92
C SER A 48 -10.38 3.08 32.14
N PRO A 49 -10.55 1.73 32.25
CA PRO A 49 -11.85 1.10 32.52
C PRO A 49 -12.54 1.67 33.74
N ASP A 50 -11.80 1.78 34.84
CA ASP A 50 -12.32 2.29 36.13
C ASP A 50 -12.81 3.74 36.03
N GLN A 51 -12.03 4.60 35.31
CA GLN A 51 -12.43 5.98 35.08
C GLN A 51 -13.69 6.07 34.20
N ALA A 52 -13.78 5.24 33.16
CA ALA A 52 -14.93 5.24 32.28
C ALA A 52 -16.22 4.83 33.01
N VAL A 53 -16.15 3.80 33.82
CA VAL A 53 -17.30 3.37 34.65
C VAL A 53 -17.73 4.49 35.63
N ASP A 54 -16.78 5.10 36.33
CA ASP A 54 -17.06 6.16 37.29
C ASP A 54 -17.66 7.41 36.62
N TYR A 55 -17.06 7.86 35.51
CA TYR A 55 -17.59 9.01 34.77
C TYR A 55 -18.97 8.75 34.21
N TRP A 56 -19.25 7.55 33.72
CA TRP A 56 -20.58 7.22 33.22
C TRP A 56 -21.66 7.37 34.27
N LYS A 57 -21.42 6.82 35.49
CA LYS A 57 -22.34 6.95 36.63
C LYS A 57 -22.56 8.41 37.03
N GLN A 58 -21.48 9.17 37.09
CA GLN A 58 -21.55 10.59 37.43
C GLN A 58 -22.32 11.41 36.37
N ILE A 59 -22.10 11.12 35.08
CA ILE A 59 -22.79 11.82 33.95
C ILE A 59 -24.30 11.52 33.96
N VAL A 60 -24.68 10.25 34.15
CA VAL A 60 -26.11 9.89 34.24
C VAL A 60 -26.78 10.58 35.43
N THR A 61 -26.11 10.59 36.61
CA THR A 61 -26.59 11.30 37.81
C THR A 61 -26.71 12.81 37.55
N HIS A 62 -25.67 13.41 36.91
CA HIS A 62 -25.64 14.83 36.56
C HIS A 62 -26.75 15.21 35.63
N ARG A 63 -27.03 14.40 34.60
CA ARG A 63 -28.16 14.58 33.67
C ARG A 63 -29.50 14.63 34.41
N ASN A 64 -29.71 13.70 35.37
CA ASN A 64 -30.97 13.66 36.12
C ASN A 64 -31.11 14.92 36.98
N ASN A 65 -30.07 15.36 37.68
CA ASN A 65 -30.07 16.58 38.46
C ASN A 65 -30.36 17.83 37.59
N MET A 66 -29.75 17.90 36.41
CA MET A 66 -30.03 18.97 35.44
C MET A 66 -31.50 18.96 34.97
N SER A 67 -32.04 17.76 34.71
CA SER A 67 -33.44 17.60 34.27
C SER A 67 -34.43 18.05 35.36
N GLU A 68 -34.18 17.70 36.59
CA GLU A 68 -34.96 18.14 37.77
C GLU A 68 -34.91 19.66 37.93
N ALA A 69 -33.71 20.25 37.88
CA ALA A 69 -33.52 21.69 38.06
C ALA A 69 -34.17 22.52 36.94
N LEU A 70 -34.19 22.00 35.72
CA LEU A 70 -34.76 22.68 34.56
C LEU A 70 -36.24 22.39 34.33
N GLY A 71 -36.81 21.41 35.02
CA GLY A 71 -38.20 20.96 34.82
C GLY A 71 -38.50 20.38 33.46
N ARG A 72 -37.45 19.90 32.75
CA ARG A 72 -37.55 19.28 31.40
C ARG A 72 -36.42 18.26 31.20
N GLY A 73 -36.62 17.31 30.29
CA GLY A 73 -35.57 16.38 29.94
C GLY A 73 -34.34 17.06 29.37
N VAL A 74 -33.17 16.66 29.79
CA VAL A 74 -31.87 17.09 29.29
C VAL A 74 -31.28 15.98 28.43
N ASN A 75 -30.79 16.37 27.25
CA ASN A 75 -30.15 15.44 26.31
C ASN A 75 -28.83 14.91 26.90
N LEU A 76 -28.56 13.59 26.70
CA LEU A 76 -27.36 12.93 27.21
C LEU A 76 -26.07 13.65 26.75
N ARG A 77 -26.01 14.06 25.47
CA ARG A 77 -24.84 14.74 24.90
C ARG A 77 -24.59 16.09 25.56
N THR A 78 -25.67 16.81 25.91
CA THR A 78 -25.58 18.07 26.68
C THR A 78 -25.03 17.81 28.07
N ALA A 79 -25.52 16.79 28.78
CA ALA A 79 -25.04 16.44 30.10
C ALA A 79 -23.58 16.00 30.11
N ILE A 80 -23.13 15.26 29.10
CA ILE A 80 -21.72 14.88 28.91
C ILE A 80 -20.84 16.13 28.75
N CYS A 81 -21.25 17.04 27.87
CA CYS A 81 -20.52 18.28 27.60
C CYS A 81 -20.42 19.14 28.88
N ASP A 82 -21.54 19.37 29.54
CA ASP A 82 -21.57 20.16 30.78
C ASP A 82 -20.74 19.52 31.87
N TYR A 83 -20.83 18.19 32.06
CA TYR A 83 -20.04 17.46 33.04
C TYR A 83 -18.53 17.69 32.87
N PHE A 84 -18.01 17.50 31.65
CA PHE A 84 -16.58 17.66 31.37
C PHE A 84 -16.11 19.12 31.37
N CYS A 85 -17.00 20.08 31.14
CA CYS A 85 -16.66 21.51 31.17
C CYS A 85 -16.76 22.11 32.56
N THR A 86 -17.81 21.75 33.33
CA THR A 86 -18.15 22.45 34.60
C THR A 86 -17.79 21.64 35.82
N ILE A 87 -18.01 20.32 35.84
CA ILE A 87 -17.79 19.45 36.96
C ILE A 87 -16.37 18.88 36.95
N ASN A 88 -16.01 18.13 35.93
CA ASN A 88 -14.70 17.48 35.80
C ASN A 88 -13.60 18.46 35.39
N LYS A 89 -13.95 19.49 34.59
CA LYS A 89 -13.07 20.56 34.10
C LYS A 89 -11.89 20.08 33.24
N SER A 90 -12.00 18.90 32.65
CA SER A 90 -10.99 18.37 31.73
C SER A 90 -11.11 18.92 30.29
N MET A 91 -12.26 19.51 29.94
CA MET A 91 -12.48 20.14 28.63
C MET A 91 -12.68 21.66 28.82
N THR A 92 -11.85 22.46 28.15
CA THR A 92 -11.95 23.94 28.21
C THR A 92 -12.75 24.52 27.06
N ASN A 93 -12.62 23.98 25.85
CA ASN A 93 -13.29 24.46 24.63
C ASN A 93 -13.78 23.27 23.80
N PRO A 94 -14.81 22.53 24.23
CA PRO A 94 -15.31 21.40 23.46
C PRO A 94 -16.03 21.85 22.19
N ILE A 95 -15.90 21.10 21.14
CA ILE A 95 -16.65 21.22 19.90
C ILE A 95 -17.57 19.99 19.78
N ILE A 96 -18.84 20.24 19.49
CA ILE A 96 -19.79 19.16 19.21
C ILE A 96 -19.82 18.95 17.71
N ILE A 97 -19.42 17.76 17.28
CA ILE A 97 -19.42 17.34 15.87
C ILE A 97 -20.31 16.11 15.75
N GLU A 98 -21.08 16.03 14.69
CA GLU A 98 -21.83 14.82 14.38
C GLU A 98 -20.84 13.66 14.14
N ILE A 99 -21.11 12.49 14.76
CA ILE A 99 -20.20 11.32 14.70
C ILE A 99 -19.88 10.92 13.25
N ARG A 100 -20.87 10.94 12.36
CA ARG A 100 -20.67 10.60 10.95
C ARG A 100 -19.70 11.57 10.27
N VAL A 101 -19.87 12.86 10.50
CA VAL A 101 -18.99 13.89 9.95
C VAL A 101 -17.55 13.71 10.44
N LEU A 102 -17.40 13.35 11.72
CA LEU A 102 -16.08 13.08 12.28
C LEU A 102 -15.48 11.79 11.73
N GLU A 103 -16.26 10.70 11.63
CA GLU A 103 -15.79 9.43 11.04
C GLU A 103 -15.42 9.60 9.57
N ASP A 104 -16.21 10.31 8.79
CA ASP A 104 -15.90 10.63 7.39
C ASP A 104 -14.62 11.48 7.28
N ALA A 105 -14.45 12.46 8.17
CA ALA A 105 -13.22 13.26 8.22
C ALA A 105 -12.00 12.39 8.58
N LEU A 106 -12.11 11.53 9.57
CA LEU A 106 -11.04 10.60 9.97
C LEU A 106 -10.75 9.58 8.86
N TYR A 107 -11.78 9.09 8.18
CA TYR A 107 -11.62 8.20 7.04
C TYR A 107 -10.88 8.90 5.90
N SER A 108 -11.29 10.12 5.55
CA SER A 108 -10.66 10.94 4.49
C SER A 108 -9.22 11.33 4.80
N LEU A 109 -8.84 11.43 6.08
CA LEU A 109 -7.44 11.63 6.48
C LEU A 109 -6.57 10.40 6.21
N ARG A 110 -7.16 9.19 6.29
CA ARG A 110 -6.42 7.93 6.15
C ARG A 110 -6.43 7.37 4.75
N PHE A 111 -7.52 7.56 4.02
CA PHE A 111 -7.74 6.96 2.71
C PHE A 111 -7.96 8.06 1.66
N ASP A 112 -7.51 7.78 0.44
CA ASP A 112 -7.86 8.58 -0.72
C ASP A 112 -9.34 8.39 -1.05
N SER A 113 -10.08 9.47 -1.15
CA SER A 113 -11.55 9.45 -1.30
C SER A 113 -12.00 8.87 -2.64
N LEU A 114 -11.17 8.92 -3.67
CA LEU A 114 -11.48 8.38 -4.99
C LEU A 114 -11.21 6.87 -5.04
N THR A 115 -10.02 6.46 -4.65
CA THR A 115 -9.56 5.09 -4.85
C THR A 115 -9.81 4.16 -3.67
N GLY A 116 -10.04 4.70 -2.48
CA GLY A 116 -10.13 3.93 -1.23
C GLY A 116 -8.80 3.35 -0.75
N LEU A 117 -7.69 3.60 -1.45
CA LEU A 117 -6.35 3.25 -1.02
C LEU A 117 -5.90 4.16 0.13
N TYR A 118 -4.84 3.80 0.83
CA TYR A 118 -4.26 4.73 1.80
C TYR A 118 -3.86 6.05 1.14
N SER A 119 -4.09 7.16 1.85
CA SER A 119 -3.55 8.45 1.46
C SER A 119 -2.02 8.45 1.59
N ARG A 120 -1.32 9.29 0.84
CA ARG A 120 0.14 9.45 0.93
C ARG A 120 0.61 9.68 2.36
N ARG A 121 -0.11 10.49 3.13
CA ARG A 121 0.23 10.77 4.53
C ARG A 121 0.20 9.50 5.38
N THR A 122 -0.86 8.72 5.28
CA THR A 122 -0.99 7.46 6.03
C THR A 122 0.05 6.45 5.58
N PHE A 123 0.34 6.41 4.27
CA PHE A 123 1.40 5.59 3.73
C PHE A 123 2.75 5.90 4.38
N ASP A 124 3.16 7.16 4.42
CA ASP A 124 4.44 7.56 5.00
C ASP A 124 4.57 7.10 6.46
N GLU A 125 3.49 7.21 7.26
CA GLU A 125 3.48 6.78 8.66
C GLU A 125 3.59 5.24 8.81
N VAL A 126 2.86 4.48 7.98
CA VAL A 126 2.82 3.01 8.05
C VAL A 126 4.10 2.42 7.47
N PHE A 127 4.59 2.99 6.38
CA PHE A 127 5.80 2.53 5.69
C PHE A 127 7.05 2.62 6.57
N VAL A 128 7.22 3.71 7.32
CA VAL A 128 8.32 3.83 8.29
C VAL A 128 8.30 2.66 9.29
N ARG A 129 7.13 2.35 9.84
CA ARG A 129 6.98 1.25 10.82
C ARG A 129 7.30 -0.12 10.21
N GLU A 130 6.86 -0.38 8.98
CA GLU A 130 7.14 -1.67 8.32
C GLU A 130 8.61 -1.82 7.95
N VAL A 131 9.29 -0.74 7.52
CA VAL A 131 10.74 -0.75 7.28
C VAL A 131 11.52 -0.97 8.57
N GLU A 132 11.16 -0.31 9.66
CA GLU A 132 11.76 -0.54 10.97
C GLU A 132 11.55 -1.98 11.45
N ARG A 133 10.35 -2.52 11.23
CA ARG A 133 10.02 -3.91 11.54
C ARG A 133 10.86 -4.89 10.72
N ALA A 134 10.96 -4.68 9.42
CA ALA A 134 11.76 -5.50 8.51
C ALA A 134 13.24 -5.52 8.94
N ASN A 135 13.81 -4.34 9.21
CA ASN A 135 15.19 -4.20 9.69
C ASN A 135 15.40 -4.91 11.04
N ARG A 136 14.46 -4.75 11.99
CA ARG A 136 14.57 -5.38 13.32
C ARG A 136 14.59 -6.89 13.27
N TYR A 137 13.79 -7.48 12.40
CA TYR A 137 13.64 -8.94 12.30
C TYR A 137 14.46 -9.56 11.17
N GLY A 138 15.23 -8.78 10.43
CA GLY A 138 16.05 -9.25 9.31
C GLY A 138 15.19 -9.85 8.17
N LYS A 139 14.00 -9.28 7.92
CA LYS A 139 13.07 -9.73 6.90
C LYS A 139 13.19 -8.87 5.64
N GLU A 140 12.96 -9.50 4.50
CA GLU A 140 12.84 -8.76 3.24
C GLU A 140 11.52 -7.96 3.22
N LEU A 141 11.57 -6.80 2.57
CA LEU A 141 10.40 -5.99 2.29
C LEU A 141 10.56 -5.38 0.90
N SER A 142 9.58 -5.59 0.03
CA SER A 142 9.60 -5.02 -1.31
C SER A 142 8.60 -3.88 -1.45
N VAL A 143 8.98 -2.89 -2.25
CA VAL A 143 8.12 -1.80 -2.71
C VAL A 143 7.92 -1.95 -4.20
N LEU A 144 6.65 -1.90 -4.63
CA LEU A 144 6.27 -1.72 -6.02
C LEU A 144 5.76 -0.29 -6.18
N PHE A 145 6.39 0.46 -7.05
CA PHE A 145 5.92 1.79 -7.44
C PHE A 145 5.30 1.67 -8.83
N PHE A 146 4.07 2.07 -8.99
CA PHE A 146 3.32 2.02 -10.23
C PHE A 146 2.95 3.43 -10.71
N ASP A 147 2.93 3.61 -12.02
CA ASP A 147 2.47 4.82 -12.68
C ASP A 147 1.65 4.44 -13.92
N LEU A 148 0.47 5.00 -14.05
CA LEU A 148 -0.44 4.73 -15.16
C LEU A 148 0.11 5.33 -16.46
N ASP A 149 0.23 4.50 -17.50
CA ASP A 149 0.80 4.92 -18.76
C ASP A 149 -0.17 5.84 -19.53
N ASP A 150 0.35 6.98 -19.98
CA ASP A 150 -0.40 7.96 -20.80
C ASP A 150 -1.71 8.44 -20.15
N PHE A 151 -1.81 8.42 -18.82
CA PHE A 151 -3.02 8.79 -18.08
C PHE A 151 -3.50 10.22 -18.41
N LYS A 152 -2.57 11.13 -18.64
CA LYS A 152 -2.91 12.48 -19.10
C LYS A 152 -3.69 12.44 -20.43
N GLN A 153 -3.31 11.57 -21.37
CA GLN A 153 -4.03 11.43 -22.64
C GLN A 153 -5.45 10.90 -22.45
N VAL A 154 -5.67 10.01 -21.46
CA VAL A 154 -7.01 9.55 -21.08
C VAL A 154 -7.85 10.74 -20.59
N ASN A 155 -7.32 11.56 -19.70
CA ASN A 155 -8.00 12.77 -19.21
C ASN A 155 -8.29 13.77 -20.35
N ASP A 156 -7.32 14.03 -21.21
CA ASP A 156 -7.46 14.98 -22.30
C ASP A 156 -8.47 14.51 -23.37
N THR A 157 -8.60 13.18 -23.57
CA THR A 157 -9.48 12.60 -24.60
C THR A 157 -10.90 12.34 -24.10
N PHE A 158 -11.05 11.86 -22.86
CA PHE A 158 -12.33 11.36 -22.32
C PHE A 158 -12.86 12.22 -21.15
N GLY A 159 -12.05 13.17 -20.67
CA GLY A 159 -12.37 14.03 -19.52
C GLY A 159 -11.95 13.41 -18.18
N HIS A 160 -11.86 14.27 -17.16
CA HIS A 160 -11.40 13.87 -15.83
C HIS A 160 -12.26 12.80 -15.15
N LEU A 161 -13.59 12.80 -15.40
CA LEU A 161 -14.47 11.75 -14.85
C LEU A 161 -14.11 10.34 -15.37
N ALA A 162 -13.69 10.24 -16.62
CA ALA A 162 -13.22 8.97 -17.18
C ALA A 162 -11.86 8.56 -16.58
N GLY A 163 -10.99 9.52 -16.31
CA GLY A 163 -9.74 9.29 -15.60
C GLY A 163 -9.97 8.84 -14.14
N ASP A 164 -10.91 9.46 -13.47
CA ASP A 164 -11.29 9.07 -12.10
C ASP A 164 -11.83 7.62 -12.07
N ASP A 165 -12.72 7.26 -12.99
CA ASP A 165 -13.23 5.90 -13.13
C ASP A 165 -12.10 4.89 -13.44
N ALA A 166 -11.13 5.26 -14.28
CA ALA A 166 -9.96 4.44 -14.55
C ALA A 166 -9.11 4.22 -13.29
N LEU A 167 -8.86 5.26 -12.50
CA LEU A 167 -8.11 5.16 -11.24
C LEU A 167 -8.81 4.26 -10.22
N GLU A 168 -10.14 4.37 -10.09
CA GLU A 168 -10.92 3.48 -9.22
C GLU A 168 -10.82 2.01 -9.64
N HIS A 169 -10.86 1.74 -10.95
CA HIS A 169 -10.74 0.38 -11.48
C HIS A 169 -9.35 -0.20 -11.22
N VAL A 170 -8.28 0.57 -11.48
CA VAL A 170 -6.91 0.15 -11.20
C VAL A 170 -6.71 -0.11 -9.71
N ALA A 171 -7.21 0.77 -8.85
CA ALA A 171 -7.13 0.58 -7.40
C ALA A 171 -7.82 -0.72 -6.94
N ARG A 172 -9.00 -1.04 -7.49
CA ARG A 172 -9.70 -2.30 -7.23
C ARG A 172 -8.90 -3.52 -7.69
N ILE A 173 -8.24 -3.44 -8.84
CA ILE A 173 -7.34 -4.50 -9.32
C ILE A 173 -6.18 -4.67 -8.35
N VAL A 174 -5.48 -3.60 -7.98
CA VAL A 174 -4.37 -3.65 -7.02
C VAL A 174 -4.82 -4.32 -5.72
N MET A 175 -5.93 -3.87 -5.13
CA MET A 175 -6.44 -4.45 -3.88
C MET A 175 -6.85 -5.92 -4.00
N SER A 176 -7.27 -6.38 -5.18
CA SER A 176 -7.61 -7.79 -5.40
C SER A 176 -6.39 -8.72 -5.50
N GLU A 177 -5.22 -8.17 -5.82
CA GLU A 177 -4.00 -8.94 -6.09
C GLU A 177 -3.01 -8.96 -4.92
N ILE A 178 -3.24 -8.15 -3.91
CA ILE A 178 -2.41 -8.07 -2.71
C ILE A 178 -3.06 -8.79 -1.52
N ARG A 179 -2.26 -9.10 -0.52
CA ARG A 179 -2.72 -9.73 0.73
C ARG A 179 -3.25 -8.67 1.71
N THR A 180 -4.00 -9.10 2.71
CA THR A 180 -4.53 -8.22 3.77
C THR A 180 -3.44 -7.48 4.56
N ILE A 181 -2.23 -8.06 4.62
CA ILE A 181 -1.08 -7.45 5.33
C ILE A 181 -0.29 -6.50 4.45
N ASP A 182 -0.50 -6.54 3.13
CA ASP A 182 0.16 -5.65 2.19
C ASP A 182 -0.51 -4.28 2.23
N ILE A 183 0.23 -3.25 1.87
CA ILE A 183 -0.19 -1.86 1.99
C ILE A 183 -0.22 -1.24 0.61
N ALA A 184 -1.38 -0.76 0.17
CA ALA A 184 -1.51 -0.03 -1.08
C ALA A 184 -1.93 1.42 -0.82
N SER A 185 -1.31 2.36 -1.53
CA SER A 185 -1.54 3.79 -1.39
C SER A 185 -1.60 4.49 -2.74
N ARG A 186 -2.47 5.48 -2.85
CA ARG A 186 -2.36 6.49 -3.91
C ARG A 186 -1.30 7.51 -3.49
N TYR A 187 -0.14 7.42 -4.12
CA TYR A 187 1.03 8.22 -3.77
C TYR A 187 1.06 9.58 -4.44
N GLY A 188 0.55 9.67 -5.66
CA GLY A 188 0.41 10.87 -6.47
C GLY A 188 -0.90 10.90 -7.24
N GLY A 189 -1.00 11.70 -8.28
CA GLY A 189 -2.20 11.82 -9.11
C GLY A 189 -2.57 10.49 -9.78
N GLU A 190 -1.59 9.86 -10.43
CA GLU A 190 -1.71 8.62 -11.18
C GLU A 190 -0.73 7.54 -10.67
N GLU A 191 -0.12 7.78 -9.53
CA GLU A 191 0.91 6.94 -8.92
C GLU A 191 0.34 6.11 -7.78
N ILE A 192 0.59 4.81 -7.81
CA ILE A 192 0.19 3.86 -6.76
C ILE A 192 1.44 3.17 -6.23
N VAL A 193 1.58 3.13 -4.91
CA VAL A 193 2.67 2.42 -4.25
C VAL A 193 2.12 1.26 -3.43
N VAL A 194 2.75 0.09 -3.57
CA VAL A 194 2.42 -1.10 -2.81
C VAL A 194 3.64 -1.54 -2.02
N VAL A 195 3.46 -1.76 -0.72
CA VAL A 195 4.47 -2.36 0.16
C VAL A 195 4.09 -3.80 0.44
N LEU A 196 5.03 -4.68 0.23
CA LEU A 196 4.89 -6.12 0.45
C LEU A 196 5.83 -6.56 1.58
N PRO A 197 5.37 -6.60 2.83
CA PRO A 197 6.15 -7.12 3.95
C PRO A 197 6.52 -8.60 3.75
N GLU A 198 7.68 -8.99 4.26
CA GLU A 198 8.22 -10.37 4.20
C GLU A 198 8.18 -10.95 2.77
N THR A 199 8.45 -10.12 1.78
CA THR A 199 8.40 -10.49 0.37
C THR A 199 9.67 -10.04 -0.34
N GLY A 200 10.38 -11.00 -0.90
CA GLY A 200 11.61 -10.76 -1.65
C GLY A 200 11.34 -10.35 -3.10
N LYS A 201 12.39 -9.92 -3.77
CA LYS A 201 12.39 -9.31 -5.11
C LYS A 201 11.65 -10.16 -6.17
N ALA A 202 11.89 -11.45 -6.23
CA ALA A 202 11.27 -12.33 -7.22
C ALA A 202 9.77 -12.48 -6.99
N ALA A 203 9.34 -12.64 -5.73
CA ALA A 203 7.93 -12.73 -5.40
C ALA A 203 7.19 -11.40 -5.64
N ALA A 204 7.85 -10.28 -5.37
CA ALA A 204 7.32 -8.96 -5.68
C ALA A 204 7.11 -8.76 -7.19
N PHE A 205 8.05 -9.25 -8.01
CA PHE A 205 7.92 -9.21 -9.47
C PHE A 205 6.68 -9.96 -9.95
N VAL A 206 6.41 -11.15 -9.41
CA VAL A 206 5.20 -11.93 -9.76
C VAL A 206 3.93 -11.17 -9.40
N VAL A 207 3.89 -10.48 -8.25
CA VAL A 207 2.74 -9.63 -7.87
C VAL A 207 2.61 -8.45 -8.82
N GLY A 208 3.73 -7.80 -9.17
CA GLY A 208 3.77 -6.67 -10.10
C GLY A 208 3.23 -7.04 -11.49
N GLU A 209 3.72 -8.14 -12.06
CA GLU A 209 3.26 -8.61 -13.38
C GLU A 209 1.77 -8.98 -13.37
N ARG A 210 1.31 -9.64 -12.33
CA ARG A 210 -0.10 -9.99 -12.18
C ARG A 210 -1.03 -8.77 -12.16
N ILE A 211 -0.60 -7.70 -11.46
CA ILE A 211 -1.32 -6.42 -11.46
C ILE A 211 -1.27 -5.80 -12.86
N ARG A 212 -0.09 -5.74 -13.49
CA ARG A 212 0.10 -5.18 -14.83
C ARG A 212 -0.80 -5.86 -15.87
N GLU A 213 -0.76 -7.20 -15.92
CA GLU A 213 -1.58 -7.99 -16.85
C GLU A 213 -3.08 -7.73 -16.65
N LYS A 214 -3.56 -7.69 -15.41
CA LYS A 214 -4.97 -7.40 -15.13
C LYS A 214 -5.38 -5.97 -15.52
N VAL A 215 -4.48 -5.01 -15.37
CA VAL A 215 -4.73 -3.63 -15.83
C VAL A 215 -4.77 -3.58 -17.36
N GLU A 216 -3.85 -4.26 -18.05
CA GLU A 216 -3.85 -4.36 -19.50
C GLU A 216 -5.11 -5.05 -20.06
N GLU A 217 -5.58 -6.10 -19.39
CA GLU A 217 -6.81 -6.83 -19.75
C GLU A 217 -8.11 -6.08 -19.41
N MET A 218 -8.00 -5.03 -18.63
CA MET A 218 -9.15 -4.24 -18.17
C MET A 218 -9.88 -3.61 -19.34
N LYS A 219 -11.20 -3.90 -19.45
CA LYS A 219 -12.06 -3.28 -20.45
C LYS A 219 -12.88 -2.17 -19.81
N LEU A 220 -12.36 -0.97 -19.85
CA LEU A 220 -13.09 0.20 -19.40
C LEU A 220 -13.81 0.85 -20.58
N THR A 221 -15.11 1.06 -20.45
CA THR A 221 -15.92 1.71 -21.50
C THR A 221 -16.51 3.00 -20.96
N TYR A 222 -16.27 4.09 -21.65
CA TYR A 222 -16.81 5.41 -21.32
C TYR A 222 -17.43 6.05 -22.55
N ASN A 223 -18.73 6.40 -22.49
CA ASN A 223 -19.48 6.96 -23.62
C ASN A 223 -19.33 6.12 -24.91
N ASP A 224 -19.56 4.81 -24.81
CA ASP A 224 -19.46 3.83 -25.90
C ASP A 224 -18.07 3.72 -26.56
N LYS A 225 -17.03 4.27 -25.94
CA LYS A 225 -15.64 4.15 -26.37
C LYS A 225 -14.83 3.33 -25.36
N ILE A 226 -13.95 2.48 -25.88
CA ILE A 226 -13.05 1.68 -25.05
C ILE A 226 -11.84 2.52 -24.66
N ILE A 227 -11.53 2.56 -23.38
CA ILE A 227 -10.28 3.12 -22.83
C ILE A 227 -9.32 1.96 -22.66
N ASN A 228 -8.22 1.96 -23.39
CA ASN A 228 -7.10 1.05 -23.18
C ASN A 228 -6.10 1.75 -22.26
N LEU A 229 -5.84 1.16 -21.12
CA LEU A 229 -4.90 1.68 -20.12
C LEU A 229 -3.89 0.59 -19.78
N THR A 230 -2.65 0.99 -19.62
CA THR A 230 -1.58 0.14 -19.11
C THR A 230 -0.90 0.78 -17.91
N ILE A 231 -0.07 0.03 -17.22
CA ILE A 231 0.64 0.48 -16.04
C ILE A 231 2.09 0.05 -16.12
N SER A 232 3.00 0.96 -15.81
CA SER A 232 4.42 0.67 -15.65
C SER A 232 4.78 0.60 -14.18
N GLY A 233 5.63 -0.34 -13.80
CA GLY A 233 6.01 -0.52 -12.42
C GLY A 233 7.50 -0.69 -12.19
N GLY A 234 7.95 -0.25 -11.02
CA GLY A 234 9.32 -0.41 -10.53
C GLY A 234 9.36 -1.11 -9.19
N ILE A 235 10.34 -1.98 -8.99
CA ILE A 235 10.51 -2.77 -7.77
C ILE A 235 11.85 -2.45 -7.13
N ALA A 236 11.82 -2.18 -5.82
CA ALA A 236 13.01 -2.15 -4.97
C ALA A 236 12.76 -2.95 -3.69
N THR A 237 13.81 -3.62 -3.17
CA THR A 237 13.68 -4.56 -2.05
C THR A 237 14.72 -4.27 -0.98
N LEU A 238 14.29 -4.26 0.27
CA LEU A 238 15.11 -4.23 1.46
C LEU A 238 15.57 -5.65 1.85
N PRO A 239 16.81 -5.89 2.26
CA PRO A 239 17.92 -4.91 2.39
C PRO A 239 18.76 -4.76 1.11
N LEU A 240 18.42 -5.44 0.02
CA LEU A 240 19.27 -5.55 -1.18
C LEU A 240 19.50 -4.23 -1.91
N ASP A 241 18.44 -3.42 -2.04
CA ASP A 241 18.48 -2.20 -2.86
C ASP A 241 18.52 -0.92 -2.01
N ALA A 242 18.22 -1.01 -0.73
CA ALA A 242 18.19 0.13 0.18
C ALA A 242 18.26 -0.32 1.64
N THR A 243 18.53 0.63 2.55
CA THR A 243 18.51 0.41 4.00
C THR A 243 17.49 1.27 4.73
N ASP A 244 16.93 2.25 4.03
CA ASP A 244 15.97 3.20 4.58
C ASP A 244 14.78 3.45 3.61
N THR A 245 13.74 4.08 4.13
CA THR A 245 12.50 4.34 3.41
C THR A 245 12.69 5.24 2.19
N LYS A 246 13.53 6.27 2.29
CA LYS A 246 13.71 7.26 1.22
C LYS A 246 14.43 6.65 0.02
N ALA A 247 15.52 5.93 0.31
CA ALA A 247 16.27 5.23 -0.73
C ALA A 247 15.42 4.14 -1.39
N LEU A 248 14.60 3.42 -0.62
CA LEU A 248 13.79 2.34 -1.15
C LEU A 248 12.72 2.85 -2.13
N ILE A 249 12.00 3.92 -1.79
CA ILE A 249 11.03 4.57 -2.69
C ILE A 249 11.73 5.16 -3.92
N ALA A 250 12.85 5.88 -3.73
CA ALA A 250 13.56 6.49 -4.83
C ALA A 250 14.09 5.45 -5.84
N ASN A 251 14.55 4.30 -5.34
CA ASN A 251 15.04 3.22 -6.19
C ASN A 251 13.90 2.52 -6.96
N ALA A 252 12.73 2.36 -6.33
CA ALA A 252 11.54 1.87 -7.02
C ALA A 252 11.08 2.86 -8.12
N ASP A 253 11.08 4.17 -7.86
CA ASP A 253 10.73 5.21 -8.82
C ASP A 253 11.70 5.25 -10.02
N ILE A 254 13.02 5.13 -9.77
CA ILE A 254 14.03 4.99 -10.84
C ILE A 254 13.71 3.77 -11.73
N ALA A 255 13.24 2.68 -11.16
CA ALA A 255 12.85 1.50 -11.92
C ALA A 255 11.58 1.73 -12.75
N VAL A 256 10.58 2.50 -12.25
CA VAL A 256 9.42 2.94 -13.06
C VAL A 256 9.87 3.75 -14.26
N TYR A 257 10.76 4.72 -14.04
CA TYR A 257 11.28 5.52 -15.14
C TYR A 257 11.90 4.65 -16.25
N LYS A 258 12.68 3.63 -15.85
CA LYS A 258 13.20 2.65 -16.83
C LYS A 258 12.10 1.87 -17.54
N ALA A 259 11.07 1.42 -16.81
CA ALA A 259 9.94 0.72 -17.43
C ALA A 259 9.28 1.57 -18.52
N LYS A 260 9.12 2.88 -18.25
CA LYS A 260 8.58 3.83 -19.24
C LYS A 260 9.51 4.04 -20.43
N GLU A 261 10.82 4.12 -20.23
CA GLU A 261 11.81 4.22 -21.32
C GLU A 261 11.90 2.95 -22.18
N GLU A 262 11.69 1.77 -21.59
CA GLU A 262 11.73 0.47 -22.26
C GLU A 262 10.45 0.15 -23.06
N GLY A 263 9.49 1.06 -23.10
CA GLY A 263 8.29 0.96 -23.95
C GLY A 263 6.98 0.90 -23.17
N LYS A 264 7.00 1.20 -21.88
CA LYS A 264 5.83 1.16 -21.00
C LYS A 264 5.25 -0.25 -20.82
N ASN A 265 4.13 -0.37 -20.11
CA ASN A 265 3.43 -1.64 -19.85
C ASN A 265 4.41 -2.76 -19.42
N ASN A 266 5.26 -2.45 -18.46
CA ASN A 266 6.36 -3.31 -18.06
C ASN A 266 6.68 -3.14 -16.56
N ILE A 267 7.19 -4.19 -15.93
CA ILE A 267 7.69 -4.17 -14.55
C ILE A 267 9.21 -4.32 -14.57
N VAL A 268 9.89 -3.32 -14.02
CA VAL A 268 11.35 -3.30 -13.94
C VAL A 268 11.82 -3.45 -12.50
N ILE A 269 12.77 -4.33 -12.29
CA ILE A 269 13.44 -4.50 -11.00
C ILE A 269 14.59 -3.50 -10.90
N TYR A 270 14.65 -2.72 -9.82
CA TYR A 270 15.78 -1.86 -9.54
C TYR A 270 17.09 -2.64 -9.48
N SER A 271 18.09 -2.10 -10.11
CA SER A 271 19.47 -2.60 -10.06
C SER A 271 20.42 -1.40 -10.10
N GLU A 272 21.30 -1.32 -9.12
CA GLU A 272 22.31 -0.26 -9.00
C GLU A 272 23.29 -0.22 -10.19
N ASN A 273 23.45 -1.38 -10.84
CA ASN A 273 24.22 -1.49 -12.09
C ASN A 273 23.30 -1.21 -13.29
N ARG A 274 23.72 -0.34 -14.21
CA ARG A 274 23.11 -0.08 -15.53
C ARG A 274 22.98 -1.33 -16.43
N ARG A 275 23.03 -2.55 -15.86
CA ARG A 275 22.96 -3.81 -16.59
C ARG A 275 21.50 -4.13 -16.90
N ARG A 276 21.19 -4.23 -18.17
CA ARG A 276 19.86 -4.43 -18.76
C ARG A 276 19.21 -5.77 -18.41
N PHE A 277 19.97 -6.73 -17.84
CA PHE A 277 19.53 -8.11 -17.63
C PHE A 277 20.06 -8.66 -16.31
N ILE A 278 19.23 -9.47 -15.62
CA ILE A 278 19.66 -10.27 -14.47
C ILE A 278 20.74 -11.23 -14.95
N ARG A 279 21.89 -11.24 -14.28
CA ARG A 279 22.99 -12.16 -14.54
C ARG A 279 23.06 -13.19 -13.42
N VAL A 280 23.17 -14.44 -13.81
CA VAL A 280 23.37 -15.57 -12.90
C VAL A 280 24.82 -16.00 -13.04
N ASP A 281 25.48 -16.26 -11.94
CA ASP A 281 26.83 -16.85 -11.97
C ASP A 281 26.77 -18.18 -12.74
N PHE A 282 27.47 -18.20 -13.85
CA PHE A 282 27.50 -19.36 -14.74
C PHE A 282 28.94 -19.65 -15.12
N ILE A 283 29.60 -20.46 -14.31
CA ILE A 283 31.01 -20.79 -14.49
C ILE A 283 31.11 -22.15 -15.19
N THR A 284 31.37 -22.13 -16.49
CA THR A 284 31.61 -23.34 -17.29
C THR A 284 32.69 -23.07 -18.34
N ASP A 285 33.30 -24.14 -18.83
CA ASP A 285 34.21 -24.01 -19.95
C ASP A 285 33.38 -23.83 -21.23
N ILE A 286 33.69 -22.79 -22.00
CA ILE A 286 33.02 -22.47 -23.27
C ILE A 286 34.03 -22.44 -24.40
N HIS A 287 33.60 -22.79 -25.62
CA HIS A 287 34.37 -22.60 -26.82
C HIS A 287 33.86 -21.36 -27.54
N VAL A 288 34.78 -20.47 -27.88
CA VAL A 288 34.46 -19.22 -28.60
C VAL A 288 35.19 -19.23 -29.91
N ARG A 289 34.45 -19.05 -31.01
CA ARG A 289 34.99 -18.94 -32.36
C ARG A 289 34.54 -17.63 -32.99
N GLU A 290 35.49 -16.84 -33.50
CA GLU A 290 35.20 -15.62 -34.23
C GLU A 290 34.90 -15.98 -35.70
N LEU A 291 33.76 -15.52 -36.23
CA LEU A 291 33.29 -15.92 -37.57
C LEU A 291 33.86 -15.02 -38.68
N ASP A 292 34.31 -13.82 -38.36
CA ASP A 292 34.73 -12.81 -39.35
C ASP A 292 36.28 -12.73 -39.53
N SER A 293 37.07 -13.52 -38.81
CA SER A 293 38.51 -13.53 -38.95
C SER A 293 38.96 -14.52 -40.01
N GLN A 294 39.95 -14.14 -40.86
CA GLN A 294 40.54 -15.04 -41.86
C GLN A 294 41.39 -16.15 -41.18
N GLU A 295 41.71 -16.07 -39.91
CA GLU A 295 42.33 -17.09 -39.10
C GLU A 295 41.28 -17.69 -38.17
N GLU A 296 41.08 -19.01 -38.22
CA GLU A 296 40.24 -19.75 -37.26
C GLU A 296 40.89 -19.67 -35.87
N ILE A 297 40.48 -18.68 -35.09
CA ILE A 297 40.87 -18.60 -33.68
C ILE A 297 39.89 -19.47 -32.86
N ASP A 298 40.20 -20.73 -32.76
CA ASP A 298 39.51 -21.65 -31.86
C ASP A 298 40.13 -21.55 -30.46
N VAL A 299 39.57 -20.74 -29.59
CA VAL A 299 40.08 -20.55 -28.24
C VAL A 299 39.44 -21.58 -27.31
N LEU A 300 40.13 -22.69 -27.14
CA LEU A 300 39.78 -23.74 -26.19
C LEU A 300 39.97 -23.28 -24.74
N GLY A 301 39.01 -23.50 -23.86
CA GLY A 301 39.17 -23.38 -22.42
C GLY A 301 38.91 -21.97 -21.84
N ILE A 302 38.02 -21.20 -22.42
CA ILE A 302 37.51 -19.96 -21.86
C ILE A 302 36.48 -20.25 -20.79
N LYS A 303 36.64 -19.67 -19.60
CA LYS A 303 35.59 -19.77 -18.55
C LYS A 303 34.60 -18.63 -18.64
N SER A 304 33.34 -18.99 -18.72
CA SER A 304 32.24 -18.02 -18.52
C SER A 304 32.27 -17.53 -17.06
N THR A 305 31.75 -16.32 -16.86
CA THR A 305 31.62 -15.72 -15.52
C THR A 305 30.15 -15.62 -15.12
N ASP A 306 29.33 -15.13 -16.03
CA ASP A 306 27.90 -14.99 -15.82
C ASP A 306 27.11 -15.17 -17.13
N LEU A 307 25.82 -15.47 -16.98
CA LEU A 307 24.86 -15.63 -18.07
C LEU A 307 23.62 -14.81 -17.80
N SER A 308 23.07 -14.18 -18.84
CA SER A 308 21.79 -13.50 -18.78
C SER A 308 21.00 -13.72 -20.08
N THR A 309 19.74 -13.29 -20.10
CA THR A 309 18.93 -13.29 -21.33
C THR A 309 19.49 -12.39 -22.42
N GLY A 310 20.37 -11.43 -22.09
CA GLY A 310 21.03 -10.53 -23.03
C GLY A 310 22.43 -10.97 -23.46
N GLY A 311 22.97 -12.06 -22.93
CA GLY A 311 24.29 -12.56 -23.31
C GLY A 311 25.07 -13.22 -22.19
N ILE A 312 26.24 -13.69 -22.53
CA ILE A 312 27.20 -14.35 -21.63
C ILE A 312 28.44 -13.49 -21.45
N LEU A 313 28.94 -13.38 -20.24
CA LEU A 313 30.24 -12.75 -19.95
C LEU A 313 31.29 -13.84 -19.77
N PHE A 314 32.43 -13.66 -20.46
CA PHE A 314 33.59 -14.53 -20.31
C PHE A 314 34.89 -13.73 -20.37
N LYS A 315 35.97 -14.31 -19.85
CA LYS A 315 37.30 -13.75 -19.92
C LYS A 315 38.13 -14.47 -21.01
N SER A 316 38.57 -13.74 -22.00
CA SER A 316 39.45 -14.26 -23.04
C SER A 316 40.86 -13.72 -22.88
N SER A 317 41.84 -14.54 -23.22
CA SER A 317 43.25 -14.13 -23.34
C SER A 317 43.55 -13.42 -24.68
N HIS A 318 42.62 -13.49 -25.62
CA HIS A 318 42.69 -12.82 -26.92
C HIS A 318 41.67 -11.69 -27.00
N SER A 319 42.07 -10.57 -27.64
CA SER A 319 41.13 -9.47 -27.89
C SER A 319 40.15 -9.85 -29.03
N ILE A 320 38.87 -9.67 -28.78
CA ILE A 320 37.82 -9.76 -29.79
C ILE A 320 37.33 -8.34 -30.03
N ASP A 321 37.31 -7.93 -31.30
CA ASP A 321 36.88 -6.57 -31.63
C ASP A 321 35.38 -6.34 -31.39
N MET A 322 35.06 -5.12 -31.00
CA MET A 322 33.67 -4.75 -30.77
C MET A 322 32.88 -4.80 -32.05
N GLY A 323 31.83 -5.63 -32.10
CA GLY A 323 30.98 -5.83 -33.27
C GLY A 323 31.30 -7.11 -34.07
N SER A 324 32.37 -7.86 -33.73
CA SER A 324 32.66 -9.15 -34.35
C SER A 324 31.56 -10.17 -34.03
N GLN A 325 31.22 -10.98 -35.03
CA GLN A 325 30.34 -12.13 -34.85
C GLN A 325 31.11 -13.31 -34.28
N VAL A 326 30.62 -13.83 -33.14
CA VAL A 326 31.23 -14.97 -32.46
C VAL A 326 30.24 -16.11 -32.32
N GLN A 327 30.71 -17.33 -32.55
CA GLN A 327 30.00 -18.57 -32.26
C GLN A 327 30.42 -19.06 -30.90
N LEU A 328 29.42 -19.33 -30.02
CA LEU A 328 29.64 -19.89 -28.69
C LEU A 328 29.15 -21.31 -28.64
N GLN A 329 30.00 -22.23 -28.19
CA GLN A 329 29.62 -23.59 -27.90
C GLN A 329 29.69 -23.82 -26.40
N ILE A 330 28.53 -24.08 -25.78
CA ILE A 330 28.38 -24.33 -24.34
C ILE A 330 28.18 -25.85 -24.15
N PRO A 331 29.05 -26.54 -23.38
CA PRO A 331 28.84 -27.97 -23.13
C PRO A 331 27.55 -28.17 -22.32
N THR A 332 26.60 -28.90 -22.88
CA THR A 332 25.30 -29.20 -22.23
C THR A 332 25.36 -30.43 -21.33
N GLY A 333 26.50 -30.70 -20.73
CA GLY A 333 26.67 -31.86 -19.86
C GLY A 333 26.08 -31.69 -18.48
N MET A 334 24.81 -31.36 -18.35
CA MET A 334 23.92 -31.53 -17.19
C MET A 334 22.58 -30.81 -17.47
N VAL A 335 21.79 -31.31 -18.37
CA VAL A 335 20.36 -30.97 -18.39
C VAL A 335 19.61 -32.30 -18.45
N GLY A 336 19.10 -32.68 -17.29
CA GLY A 336 17.94 -33.54 -17.24
C GLY A 336 16.79 -32.79 -17.85
N GLU A 337 16.06 -33.48 -18.71
CA GLU A 337 14.80 -33.20 -19.39
C GLU A 337 14.26 -31.77 -19.47
N PRO A 338 13.81 -31.33 -20.66
CA PRO A 338 13.24 -30.01 -20.85
C PRO A 338 11.92 -29.88 -20.08
N LEU A 339 11.77 -28.78 -19.36
CA LEU A 339 10.49 -28.30 -18.84
C LEU A 339 9.59 -27.86 -19.97
#